data_0ba1aab84740869ecd0914dc58c35b01
#
_entry.id   0ba1aab84740869ecd0914dc58c35b01
#
_cell.length_a   1.000
_cell.length_b   1.000
_cell.length_c   1.000
_cell.angle_alpha   90.00
_cell.angle_beta   90.00
_cell.angle_gamma   90.00
#
_symmetry.space_group_name_H-M   'P 1'
#
loop_
_entity.id
_entity.type
_entity.pdbx_description
1 polymer ?
#
loop_
_entity_poly.entity_id
_entity_poly.type
_entity_poly.pdbx_seq_one_letter_code
_entity_poly.pdbx_strand_id
1 'polypeptide(L)' 'MKEAIFIEWEACSKCHMMKPHAQKRAENNWYTFQTFRFDDENIKQFEVQSVPMLVLREDWVVKDILNEEWIVNLISNK' A
#
# COMPACT_ATOMS: atom_id res chain seq x y z
N MET A 1 7.61 13.72 6.07
CA MET A 1 7.49 13.04 4.77
C MET A 1 6.40 11.99 4.86
N LYS A 2 5.44 12.03 3.95
CA LYS A 2 4.35 11.05 3.92
C LYS A 2 4.61 10.02 2.84
N GLU A 3 4.58 8.76 3.21
CA GLU A 3 4.86 7.66 2.30
C GLU A 3 3.73 6.64 2.31
N ALA A 4 3.31 6.22 1.12
CA ALA A 4 2.35 5.14 0.94
C ALA A 4 3.10 3.98 0.29
N ILE A 5 3.22 2.89 1.02
CA ILE A 5 3.99 1.72 0.60
C ILE A 5 3.03 0.62 0.22
N PHE A 6 2.96 0.31 -1.05
CA PHE A 6 2.08 -0.73 -1.58
C PHE A 6 2.86 -2.04 -1.69
N ILE A 7 2.38 -3.06 -1.00
CA ILE A 7 3.04 -4.35 -0.97
C ILE A 7 2.27 -5.30 -1.87
N GLU A 8 2.96 -5.88 -2.85
CA GLU A 8 2.35 -6.68 -3.88
C GLU A 8 3.14 -7.97 -4.12
N TRP A 9 2.54 -8.87 -4.87
CA TRP A 9 3.17 -10.10 -5.34
C TRP A 9 2.88 -10.25 -6.82
N GLU A 10 3.83 -10.76 -7.59
CA GLU A 10 3.68 -10.84 -9.04
C GLU A 10 2.54 -11.76 -9.49
N ALA A 11 2.20 -12.77 -8.69
CA ALA A 11 1.09 -13.67 -8.99
C ALA A 11 -0.26 -13.15 -8.49
N CYS A 12 -0.30 -11.96 -7.91
CA CYS A 12 -1.50 -11.38 -7.33
C CYS A 12 -2.20 -10.49 -8.36
N SER A 13 -3.27 -11.00 -8.98
CA SER A 13 -4.01 -10.20 -9.95
C SER A 13 -4.70 -8.99 -9.31
N LYS A 14 -5.18 -9.14 -8.08
CA LYS A 14 -5.78 -8.03 -7.35
C LYS A 14 -4.79 -6.91 -7.09
N CYS A 15 -3.54 -7.26 -6.80
CA CYS A 15 -2.49 -6.27 -6.61
C CYS A 15 -2.29 -5.43 -7.86
N HIS A 16 -2.26 -6.08 -9.02
CA HIS A 16 -2.07 -5.38 -10.30
C HIS A 16 -3.26 -4.48 -10.61
N MET A 17 -4.47 -4.90 -10.26
CA MET A 17 -5.66 -4.10 -10.49
C MET A 17 -5.73 -2.89 -9.56
N MET A 18 -5.35 -3.06 -8.31
CA MET A 18 -5.48 -2.03 -7.29
C MET A 18 -4.33 -1.02 -7.29
N LYS A 19 -3.19 -1.42 -7.79
CA LYS A 19 -1.99 -0.59 -7.76
C LYS A 19 -2.19 0.82 -8.35
N PRO A 20 -2.71 0.98 -9.59
CA PRO A 20 -2.88 2.32 -10.16
C PRO A 20 -3.88 3.16 -9.36
N HIS A 21 -4.91 2.54 -8.81
CA HIS A 21 -5.88 3.25 -7.99
C HIS A 21 -5.28 3.70 -6.66
N ALA A 22 -4.52 2.82 -6.03
CA ALA A 22 -3.85 3.13 -4.78
C ALA A 22 -2.82 4.25 -4.99
N GLN A 23 -2.09 4.19 -6.09
CA GLN A 23 -1.10 5.21 -6.43
C GLN A 23 -1.76 6.58 -6.60
N LYS A 24 -2.84 6.63 -7.38
CA LYS A 24 -3.55 7.88 -7.62
C LYS A 24 -4.10 8.47 -6.32
N ARG A 25 -4.68 7.62 -5.48
CA ARG A 25 -5.22 8.06 -4.20
C ARG A 25 -4.13 8.60 -3.29
N ALA A 26 -3.01 7.90 -3.24
CA ALA A 26 -1.88 8.32 -2.42
C ALA A 26 -1.34 9.67 -2.88
N GLU A 27 -1.14 9.83 -4.17
CA GLU A 27 -0.62 11.08 -4.74
C GLU A 27 -1.58 12.24 -4.51
N ASN A 28 -2.88 11.99 -4.60
CA ASN A 28 -3.89 13.02 -4.36
C ASN A 28 -3.92 13.48 -2.90
N ASN A 29 -3.36 12.68 -2.00
CA ASN A 29 -3.30 13.00 -0.58
C ASN A 29 -1.89 13.35 -0.13
N TRP A 30 -1.02 13.69 -1.09
CA TRP A 30 0.34 14.17 -0.82
C TRP A 30 1.28 13.11 -0.28
N TYR A 31 0.97 11.83 -0.48
CA TYR A 31 1.86 10.73 -0.15
C TYR A 31 2.80 10.44 -1.32
N THR A 32 4.03 10.08 -1.01
CA THR A 32 4.96 9.54 -1.99
C THR A 32 4.66 8.06 -2.12
N PHE A 33 4.31 7.60 -3.31
CA PHE A 33 3.93 6.21 -3.54
C PHE A 33 5.15 5.34 -3.86
N GLN A 34 5.27 4.22 -3.15
CA GLN A 34 6.32 3.24 -3.37
C GLN A 34 5.72 1.84 -3.41
N THR A 35 6.38 0.93 -4.12
CA THR A 35 5.93 -0.46 -4.17
C THR A 35 7.07 -1.39 -3.76
N PHE A 36 6.72 -2.44 -3.03
CA PHE A 36 7.66 -3.50 -2.67
C PHE A 36 7.01 -4.84 -2.91
N ARG A 37 7.83 -5.85 -3.21
CA ARG A 37 7.35 -7.22 -3.33
C ARG A 37 7.18 -7.81 -1.93
N PHE A 38 6.28 -8.77 -1.82
CA PHE A 38 6.00 -9.43 -0.54
C PHE A 38 7.24 -10.07 0.09
N ASP A 39 8.17 -10.54 -0.74
CA ASP A 39 9.40 -11.17 -0.27
C ASP A 39 10.55 -10.20 -0.03
N ASP A 40 10.31 -8.91 -0.18
CA ASP A 40 11.32 -7.89 0.05
C ASP A 40 11.63 -7.78 1.54
N GLU A 41 12.92 -7.73 1.88
CA GLU A 41 13.33 -7.62 3.28
C GLU A 41 12.91 -6.31 3.92
N ASN A 42 12.78 -5.27 3.13
CA ASN A 42 12.39 -3.95 3.64
C ASN A 42 10.98 -3.91 4.21
N ILE A 43 10.12 -4.87 3.85
CA ILE A 43 8.74 -4.89 4.36
C ILE A 43 8.57 -5.74 5.61
N LYS A 44 9.59 -6.48 6.03
CA LYS A 44 9.48 -7.33 7.21
C LYS A 44 9.14 -6.55 8.46
N GLN A 45 9.58 -5.30 8.51
CA GLN A 45 9.28 -4.41 9.64
C GLN A 45 7.80 -4.10 9.80
N PHE A 46 7.00 -4.29 8.74
CA PHE A 46 5.58 -3.96 8.75
C PHE A 46 4.69 -5.14 9.12
N GLU A 47 5.26 -6.32 9.35
CA GLU A 47 4.51 -7.52 9.73
C GLU A 47 3.38 -7.85 8.74
N VAL A 48 3.64 -7.69 7.46
CA VAL A 48 2.64 -7.95 6.42
C VAL A 48 2.39 -9.44 6.30
N GLN A 49 1.12 -9.84 6.36
CA GLN A 49 0.72 -11.24 6.32
C GLN A 49 0.06 -11.64 5.01
N SER A 50 -0.36 -10.68 4.22
CA SER A 50 -1.06 -10.95 2.97
C SER A 50 -0.88 -9.78 2.00
N VAL A 51 -1.21 -10.01 0.74
CA VAL A 51 -1.20 -8.98 -0.29
C VAL A 51 -2.58 -8.92 -0.96
N PRO A 52 -2.98 -7.77 -1.48
CA PRO A 52 -2.30 -6.47 -1.40
C PRO A 52 -2.38 -5.84 -0.02
N MET A 53 -1.41 -5.01 0.30
CA MET A 53 -1.39 -4.30 1.57
C MET A 53 -0.82 -2.90 1.32
N LEU A 54 -1.41 -1.91 1.95
CA LEU A 54 -0.94 -0.54 1.83
C LEU A 54 -0.55 -0.02 3.20
N VAL A 55 0.70 0.37 3.35
CA VAL A 55 1.23 0.93 4.59
C VAL A 55 1.35 2.43 4.44
N LEU A 56 0.71 3.17 5.32
CA LEU A 56 0.80 4.63 5.37
C LEU A 56 1.76 5.02 6.47
N ARG A 57 2.83 5.68 6.08
CA ARG A 57 3.90 6.06 7.01
C ARG A 57 4.16 7.57 6.90
N GLU A 58 4.35 8.21 8.03
CA GLU A 58 4.66 9.63 8.08
C GLU A 58 5.84 9.83 9.03
N ASP A 59 6.91 10.45 8.50
CA ASP A 59 8.13 10.72 9.27
C ASP A 59 8.67 9.45 9.93
N TRP A 60 8.69 8.35 9.16
CA TRP A 60 9.19 7.04 9.58
C TRP A 60 8.33 6.33 10.62
N VAL A 61 7.15 6.90 10.93
CA VAL A 61 6.20 6.28 11.86
C VAL A 61 5.02 5.73 11.06
N VAL A 62 4.74 4.45 11.23
CA VAL A 62 3.59 3.82 10.58
C VAL A 62 2.31 4.36 11.20
N LYS A 63 1.48 4.99 10.39
CA LYS A 63 0.21 5.57 10.84
C LYS A 63 -0.96 4.63 10.62
N ASP A 64 -0.89 3.81 9.57
CA ASP A 64 -1.98 2.90 9.27
C ASP A 64 -1.49 1.79 8.36
N ILE A 65 -2.14 0.64 8.45
CA ILE A 65 -1.88 -0.50 7.56
C ILE A 65 -3.23 -0.95 7.04
N LEU A 66 -3.41 -0.82 5.72
CA LEU A 66 -4.68 -1.11 5.07
C LEU A 66 -4.58 -2.41 4.28
N ASN A 67 -5.50 -3.34 4.55
CA ASN A 67 -5.56 -4.58 3.80
C ASN A 67 -6.43 -4.40 2.54
N GLU A 68 -6.62 -5.47 1.79
CA GLU A 68 -7.37 -5.44 0.54
C GLU A 68 -8.73 -4.77 0.70
N GLU A 69 -9.46 -5.12 1.74
CA GLU A 69 -10.81 -4.60 1.97
C GLU A 69 -10.81 -3.08 2.17
N TRP A 70 -9.87 -2.60 2.98
CA TRP A 70 -9.74 -1.17 3.24
C TRP A 70 -9.29 -0.39 2.02
N ILE A 71 -8.42 -0.99 1.21
CA ILE A 71 -7.94 -0.34 -0.01
C ILE A 71 -9.11 -0.17 -0.99
N VAL A 72 -9.94 -1.20 -1.13
CA VAL A 72 -11.11 -1.13 -2.01
C VAL A 72 -12.08 -0.05 -1.52
N ASN A 73 -12.30 0.03 -0.22
CA ASN A 73 -13.18 1.05 0.35
C ASN A 73 -12.65 2.45 0.10
N LEU A 74 -11.34 2.65 0.21
CA LEU A 74 -10.72 3.94 -0.06
C LEU A 74 -10.89 4.34 -1.52
N ILE A 75 -10.76 3.38 -2.42
CA ILE A 75 -10.90 3.64 -3.86
C ILE A 75 -12.36 3.95 -4.21
N SER A 76 -13.29 3.25 -3.57
CA SER A 76 -14.72 3.41 -3.83
C SER A 76 -15.30 4.67 -3.21
N ASN A 77 -14.76 5.11 -2.09
CA ASN A 77 -15.25 6.30 -1.38
C ASN A 77 -14.48 7.53 -1.80
N LYS A 78 -14.88 8.10 -2.87
CA LYS A 78 -14.23 9.34 -3.36
C LYS A 78 -14.76 10.56 -2.63
#